data_727112d367e7623774ecb0bf8a7d5c66
#
_entry.id   727112d367e7623774ecb0bf8a7d5c66
#
_cell.length_a   1.000
_cell.length_b   1.000
_cell.length_c   1.000
_cell.angle_alpha   90.00
_cell.angle_beta   90.00
_cell.angle_gamma   90.00
#
_symmetry.space_group_name_H-M   'P 1'
#
loop_
_entity.id
_entity.type
_entity.pdbx_description
1 polymer ?
#
loop_
_entity_poly.entity_id
_entity_poly.type
_entity_poly.pdbx_seq_one_letter_code
_entity_poly.pdbx_strand_id
1 'polypeptide(L)'
;MIEKYPAVYILTNSYKTVFYTGVTTNLLQRVYQHKMHLADRFSKKYGLKLLVYFEMHEDIEAAIQREKRLKRWRRDWKIKLIEKQNPHWQDLYPLIQG
;
A
#
# COMPACT_ATOMS: atom_id res chain seq x y z
N MET A 1 -6.44 -15.40 -6.34
CA MET A 1 -5.05 -15.13 -5.95
C MET A 1 -4.53 -13.87 -6.59
N ILE A 2 -3.82 -13.08 -5.80
CA ILE A 2 -3.39 -11.76 -6.25
C ILE A 2 -1.94 -11.76 -6.71
N GLU A 3 -1.24 -12.83 -6.51
CA GLU A 3 0.15 -12.97 -6.92
C GLU A 3 0.30 -12.82 -8.43
N LYS A 4 1.45 -12.40 -8.86
CA LYS A 4 1.85 -12.24 -10.26
C LYS A 4 1.40 -10.97 -10.95
N TYR A 5 0.55 -10.17 -10.31
CA TYR A 5 0.20 -8.87 -10.89
C TYR A 5 0.90 -7.78 -10.11
N PRO A 6 1.47 -6.79 -10.82
CA PRO A 6 2.01 -5.62 -10.13
C PRO A 6 0.92 -4.88 -9.37
N ALA A 7 1.28 -4.30 -8.25
CA ALA A 7 0.34 -3.58 -7.42
C ALA A 7 0.93 -2.26 -6.95
N VAL A 8 0.06 -1.26 -6.83
CA VAL A 8 0.34 -0.04 -6.10
C VAL A 8 -0.41 -0.16 -4.78
N TYR A 9 0.23 0.24 -3.70
CA TYR A 9 -0.35 0.06 -2.37
C TYR A 9 -0.04 1.25 -1.49
N ILE A 10 -0.87 1.45 -0.46
CA ILE A 10 -0.64 2.48 0.55
C ILE A 10 -0.68 1.81 1.92
N LEU A 11 0.38 2.06 2.69
CA LEU A 11 0.47 1.62 4.09
C LEU A 11 0.31 2.83 5.00
N THR A 12 -0.13 2.57 6.22
CA THR A 12 -0.18 3.61 7.24
C THR A 12 0.17 3.00 8.61
N ASN A 13 0.41 3.87 9.57
CA ASN A 13 0.61 3.47 10.96
C ASN A 13 -0.76 3.35 11.66
N SER A 14 -0.76 2.84 12.90
CA SER A 14 -2.01 2.66 13.64
C SER A 14 -2.74 3.97 13.92
N TYR A 15 -2.03 5.08 13.94
CA TYR A 15 -2.65 6.41 14.15
C TYR A 15 -3.13 7.06 12.86
N LYS A 16 -2.83 6.44 11.71
CA LYS A 16 -3.22 6.96 10.39
C LYS A 16 -2.67 8.35 10.11
N THR A 17 -1.46 8.61 10.59
CA THR A 17 -0.81 9.92 10.45
C THR A 17 0.26 9.96 9.38
N VAL A 18 0.83 8.81 9.01
CA VAL A 18 1.88 8.72 8.01
C VAL A 18 1.45 7.74 6.93
N PHE A 19 1.58 8.14 5.67
CA PHE A 19 1.24 7.30 4.52
C PHE A 19 2.50 6.96 3.74
N TYR A 20 2.57 5.73 3.28
CA TYR A 20 3.63 5.24 2.42
C TYR A 20 3.00 4.66 1.17
N THR A 21 3.34 5.21 0.01
CA THR A 21 2.87 4.71 -1.28
C THR A 21 4.00 3.92 -1.93
N GLY A 22 3.71 2.70 -2.34
CA GLY A 22 4.72 1.85 -2.95
C GLY A 22 4.19 1.09 -4.15
N VAL A 23 5.10 0.47 -4.87
CA VAL A 23 4.80 -0.38 -6.02
C VAL A 23 5.58 -1.68 -5.86
N THR A 24 4.98 -2.79 -6.23
CA THR A 24 5.62 -4.09 -6.09
C THR A 24 5.09 -5.06 -7.14
N THR A 25 5.90 -6.07 -7.47
CA THR A 25 5.46 -7.18 -8.29
C THR A 25 4.88 -8.32 -7.45
N ASN A 26 4.97 -8.21 -6.13
CA ASN A 26 4.45 -9.24 -5.23
C ASN A 26 3.91 -8.57 -3.96
N LEU A 27 2.62 -8.25 -4.00
CA LEU A 27 1.98 -7.49 -2.92
C LEU A 27 2.03 -8.23 -1.59
N LEU A 28 1.70 -9.51 -1.60
CA LEU A 28 1.66 -10.31 -0.37
C LEU A 28 3.02 -10.32 0.33
N GLN A 29 4.08 -10.60 -0.42
CA GLN A 29 5.42 -10.64 0.15
C GLN A 29 5.86 -9.28 0.65
N ARG A 30 5.59 -8.22 -0.12
CA ARG A 30 6.04 -6.88 0.25
C ARG A 30 5.35 -6.38 1.52
N VAL A 31 4.04 -6.60 1.65
CA VAL A 31 3.32 -6.19 2.85
C VAL A 31 3.81 -6.98 4.06
N TYR A 32 4.07 -8.28 3.86
CA TYR A 32 4.65 -9.10 4.93
C TYR A 32 5.98 -8.51 5.40
N GLN A 33 6.85 -8.12 4.46
CA GLN A 33 8.14 -7.52 4.81
C GLN A 33 7.97 -6.24 5.62
N HIS A 34 7.01 -5.41 5.27
CA HIS A 34 6.73 -4.20 6.05
C HIS A 34 6.25 -4.54 7.46
N LYS A 35 5.35 -5.52 7.57
CA LYS A 35 4.84 -5.93 8.88
C LYS A 35 5.92 -6.47 9.79
N MET A 36 6.90 -7.15 9.22
CA MET A 36 8.02 -7.74 9.97
C MET A 36 9.23 -6.82 10.06
N HIS A 37 9.10 -5.55 9.62
CA HIS A 37 10.17 -4.57 9.64
C HIS A 37 11.39 -4.98 8.80
N LEU A 38 11.14 -5.73 7.73
CA LEU A 38 12.21 -6.23 6.87
C LEU A 38 12.38 -5.40 5.59
N ALA A 39 11.49 -4.44 5.34
CA ALA A 39 11.50 -3.69 4.09
C ALA A 39 12.51 -2.55 4.10
N ASP A 40 12.18 -1.43 4.72
CA ASP A 40 13.09 -0.30 4.74
C ASP A 40 13.01 0.45 6.08
N ARG A 41 13.94 1.39 6.26
CA ARG A 41 14.03 2.13 7.52
C ARG A 41 12.84 3.04 7.76
N PHE A 42 12.31 3.61 6.69
CA PHE A 42 11.18 4.54 6.82
C PHE A 42 9.95 3.80 7.35
N SER A 43 9.64 2.65 6.76
CA SER A 43 8.53 1.82 7.19
C SER A 43 8.67 1.39 8.65
N LYS A 44 9.88 0.95 9.03
CA LYS A 44 10.16 0.54 10.40
C LYS A 44 10.01 1.69 11.38
N LYS A 45 10.60 2.85 11.04
CA LYS A 45 10.62 4.01 11.91
C LYS A 45 9.21 4.50 12.25
N TYR A 46 8.33 4.52 11.27
CA TYR A 46 6.98 5.06 11.44
C TYR A 46 5.92 4.00 11.70
N GLY A 47 6.32 2.73 11.82
CA GLY A 47 5.38 1.64 12.12
C GLY A 47 4.34 1.43 11.04
N LEU A 48 4.75 1.45 9.78
CA LEU A 48 3.85 1.35 8.64
C LEU A 48 3.50 -0.11 8.39
N LYS A 49 2.51 -0.61 9.10
CA LYS A 49 2.12 -2.02 9.08
C LYS A 49 0.72 -2.28 8.53
N LEU A 50 -0.11 -1.25 8.42
CA LEU A 50 -1.49 -1.44 7.98
C LEU A 50 -1.59 -1.21 6.48
N LEU A 51 -2.06 -2.22 5.75
CA LEU A 51 -2.35 -2.08 4.33
C LEU A 51 -3.76 -1.51 4.21
N VAL A 52 -3.87 -0.24 3.83
CA VAL A 52 -5.17 0.43 3.78
C VAL A 52 -5.71 0.63 2.37
N TYR A 53 -4.87 0.42 1.35
CA TYR A 53 -5.29 0.55 -0.04
C TYR A 53 -4.36 -0.24 -0.95
N PHE A 54 -4.92 -0.86 -1.98
CA PHE A 54 -4.11 -1.43 -3.05
C PHE A 54 -4.91 -1.47 -4.35
N GLU A 55 -4.19 -1.46 -5.45
CA GLU A 55 -4.77 -1.63 -6.77
C GLU A 55 -3.84 -2.49 -7.61
N MET A 56 -4.42 -3.36 -8.41
CA MET A 56 -3.65 -4.26 -9.27
C MET A 56 -3.51 -3.65 -10.66
N HIS A 57 -2.40 -3.95 -11.31
CA HIS A 57 -2.12 -3.48 -12.66
C HIS A 57 -1.71 -4.66 -13.54
N GLU A 58 -1.91 -4.54 -14.85
CA GLU A 58 -1.55 -5.59 -15.77
C GLU A 58 -0.04 -5.64 -16.03
N ASP A 59 0.63 -4.49 -15.95
CA ASP A 59 2.06 -4.46 -16.18
C ASP A 59 2.74 -3.52 -15.18
N ILE A 60 4.04 -3.74 -15.01
CA ILE A 60 4.81 -3.00 -14.01
C ILE A 60 4.99 -1.53 -14.38
N GLU A 61 5.07 -1.22 -15.66
CA GLU A 61 5.24 0.17 -16.07
C GLU A 61 4.04 1.02 -15.72
N ALA A 62 2.83 0.50 -15.94
CA ALA A 62 1.61 1.19 -15.56
C ALA A 62 1.56 1.38 -14.05
N ALA A 63 1.95 0.36 -13.30
CA ALA A 63 1.98 0.44 -11.83
C ALA A 63 2.97 1.51 -11.36
N ILE A 64 4.15 1.56 -11.94
CA ILE A 64 5.17 2.56 -11.58
C ILE A 64 4.66 3.96 -11.86
N GLN A 65 4.03 4.19 -13.02
CA GLN A 65 3.47 5.49 -13.36
C GLN A 65 2.40 5.92 -12.37
N ARG A 66 1.54 4.98 -12.00
CA ARG A 66 0.48 5.25 -11.02
C ARG A 66 1.06 5.60 -9.65
N GLU A 67 2.06 4.85 -9.20
CA GLU A 67 2.70 5.09 -7.92
C GLU A 67 3.32 6.48 -7.87
N LYS A 68 4.02 6.88 -8.94
CA LYS A 68 4.59 8.22 -9.02
C LYS A 68 3.53 9.30 -8.95
N ARG A 69 2.39 9.07 -9.60
CA ARG A 69 1.28 10.02 -9.60
C ARG A 69 0.69 10.15 -8.20
N LEU A 70 0.43 9.02 -7.54
CA LEU A 70 -0.15 9.01 -6.21
C LEU A 70 0.76 9.67 -5.17
N LYS A 71 2.07 9.52 -5.33
CA LYS A 71 3.01 10.17 -4.41
C LYS A 71 2.92 11.68 -4.44
N ARG A 72 2.47 12.26 -5.57
CA ARG A 72 2.31 13.71 -5.73
C ARG A 72 0.97 14.22 -5.26
N TRP A 73 0.01 13.33 -5.00
CA TRP A 73 -1.31 13.73 -4.57
C TRP A 73 -1.26 14.36 -3.20
N ARG A 74 -2.15 15.33 -2.98
CA ARG A 74 -2.36 15.92 -1.66
C ARG A 74 -2.91 14.85 -0.72
N ARG A 75 -2.68 15.08 0.57
CA ARG A 75 -3.09 14.14 1.60
C ARG A 75 -4.59 13.85 1.57
N ASP A 76 -5.40 14.89 1.40
CA ASP A 76 -6.86 14.72 1.39
C ASP A 76 -7.32 13.88 0.19
N TRP A 77 -6.64 13.95 -0.94
CA TRP A 77 -6.96 13.12 -2.10
C TRP A 77 -6.64 11.66 -1.83
N LYS A 78 -5.53 11.40 -1.15
CA LYS A 78 -5.16 10.02 -0.78
C LYS A 78 -6.18 9.45 0.20
N ILE A 79 -6.63 10.24 1.16
CA ILE A 79 -7.65 9.83 2.12
C ILE A 79 -8.93 9.43 1.39
N LYS A 80 -9.39 10.25 0.45
CA LYS A 80 -10.58 9.93 -0.32
C LYS A 80 -10.43 8.65 -1.13
N LEU A 81 -9.27 8.46 -1.73
CA LEU A 81 -8.99 7.24 -2.48
C LEU A 81 -9.05 6.01 -1.58
N ILE A 82 -8.41 6.08 -0.42
CA ILE A 82 -8.43 5.00 0.55
C ILE A 82 -9.85 4.69 0.99
N GLU A 83 -10.61 5.71 1.37
CA GLU A 83 -11.95 5.51 1.91
C GLU A 83 -12.95 5.01 0.90
N LYS A 84 -12.72 5.26 -0.38
CA LYS A 84 -13.56 4.72 -1.43
C LYS A 84 -13.49 3.19 -1.48
N GLN A 85 -12.32 2.63 -1.26
CA GLN A 85 -12.12 1.18 -1.23
C GLN A 85 -12.32 0.61 0.18
N ASN A 86 -11.91 1.37 1.19
CA ASN A 86 -11.77 0.86 2.56
C ASN A 86 -12.28 1.93 3.54
N PRO A 87 -13.61 2.12 3.61
CA PRO A 87 -14.19 3.21 4.41
C PRO A 87 -13.89 3.13 5.90
N HIS A 88 -13.58 1.96 6.42
CA HIS A 88 -13.31 1.78 7.85
C HIS A 88 -11.81 1.69 8.17
N TRP A 89 -10.94 1.89 7.17
CA TRP A 89 -9.48 1.87 7.35
C TRP A 89 -8.98 0.58 7.99
N GLN A 90 -9.57 -0.52 7.61
CA GLN A 90 -9.14 -1.83 8.09
C GLN A 90 -7.84 -2.25 7.42
N ASP A 91 -7.07 -3.10 8.08
CA ASP A 91 -5.91 -3.72 7.46
C ASP A 91 -6.42 -4.71 6.41
N LEU A 92 -6.08 -4.47 5.16
CA LEU A 92 -6.53 -5.31 4.05
C LEU A 92 -5.66 -6.54 3.84
N TYR A 93 -4.61 -6.71 4.65
CA TYR A 93 -3.70 -7.83 4.50
C TYR A 93 -4.41 -9.20 4.52
N PRO A 94 -5.38 -9.45 5.42
CA PRO A 94 -6.09 -10.72 5.39
C PRO A 94 -6.78 -11.02 4.07
N LEU A 95 -7.20 -9.98 3.34
CA LEU A 95 -7.87 -10.17 2.04
C LEU A 95 -6.91 -10.65 0.96
N ILE A 96 -5.63 -10.33 1.07
CA ILE A 96 -4.66 -10.73 0.05
C ILE A 96 -3.91 -12.00 0.41
N GLN A 97 -4.10 -12.52 1.59
CA GLN A 97 -3.49 -13.78 1.99
C GLN A 97 -4.13 -14.98 1.31
N GLY A 98 -5.26 -14.77 0.71
CA GLY A 98 -5.88 -15.78 -0.05
C GLY A 98 -6.81 -16.64 0.70
#